data_e80e2c3de19e05d2d2b1772fa916a170
#
_entry.id   e80e2c3de19e05d2d2b1772fa916a170
#
_cell.length_a   1.000
_cell.length_b   1.000
_cell.length_c   1.000
_cell.angle_alpha   90.00
_cell.angle_beta   90.00
_cell.angle_gamma   90.00
#
_symmetry.space_group_name_H-M   'P 1'
#
loop_
_entity.id
_entity.type
_entity.pdbx_description
1 polymer ?
#
loop_
_entity_poly.entity_id
_entity_poly.type
_entity_poly.pdbx_seq_one_letter_code
_entity_poly.pdbx_strand_id
1 'polypeptide(L)'
;MSDWKEYRLSEIMELIGGGTPKTTITEYWGGNIPWLSVTDFNTGKKYCFDAEKKITERGLSKSSTKILKKGQIIISARGTVGVLSVLGRDMAFNQSCYGIDAKKSLTNNDFLYYLLKDNIASFHSASYGAVFDTITKETFSQIAVSFPPLPEPRAIASILSSLDDKIDLLHRQNRTLEAMAETLFRLWFVEEADEGWGEKPLSSIAKGL
;
A
#
# COMPACT_ATOMS: atom_id res chain seq x y z
N MET A 1 -13.69 -25.00 20.26
CA MET A 1 -13.99 -24.46 18.91
C MET A 1 -14.12 -22.97 19.08
N SER A 2 -13.36 -22.16 18.35
CA SER A 2 -13.51 -20.71 18.43
C SER A 2 -14.89 -20.32 17.92
N ASP A 3 -15.60 -19.45 18.65
CA ASP A 3 -16.93 -18.94 18.28
C ASP A 3 -16.82 -17.94 17.12
N TRP A 4 -16.33 -18.40 15.97
CA TRP A 4 -16.25 -17.59 14.76
C TRP A 4 -17.64 -17.15 14.33
N LYS A 5 -17.77 -15.85 14.06
CA LYS A 5 -19.03 -15.25 13.64
C LYS A 5 -18.89 -14.74 12.21
N GLU A 6 -19.94 -14.90 11.44
CA GLU A 6 -20.05 -14.40 10.09
C GLU A 6 -20.55 -12.95 10.11
N TYR A 7 -19.92 -12.11 9.25
CA TYR A 7 -20.25 -10.71 9.05
C TYR A 7 -20.19 -10.37 7.57
N ARG A 8 -20.87 -9.30 7.17
CA ARG A 8 -20.58 -8.62 5.90
C ARG A 8 -19.46 -7.61 6.12
N LEU A 9 -18.59 -7.42 5.11
CA LEU A 9 -17.49 -6.44 5.25
C LEU A 9 -18.02 -5.05 5.63
N SER A 10 -19.14 -4.61 5.07
CA SER A 10 -19.78 -3.33 5.41
C SER A 10 -20.22 -3.19 6.87
N GLU A 11 -20.40 -4.31 7.59
CA GLU A 11 -20.78 -4.31 9.00
C GLU A 11 -19.60 -4.05 9.94
N ILE A 12 -18.39 -4.40 9.51
CA ILE A 12 -17.18 -4.39 10.35
C ILE A 12 -16.25 -3.20 10.08
N MET A 13 -16.56 -2.37 9.09
CA MET A 13 -15.73 -1.23 8.70
C MET A 13 -16.55 -0.04 8.21
N GLU A 14 -15.91 1.11 8.12
CA GLU A 14 -16.41 2.32 7.50
C GLU A 14 -15.66 2.59 6.20
N LEU A 15 -16.41 3.00 5.16
CA LEU A 15 -15.86 3.37 3.86
C LEU A 15 -15.80 4.88 3.71
N ILE A 16 -14.64 5.39 3.39
CA ILE A 16 -14.36 6.81 3.19
C ILE A 16 -14.06 7.02 1.70
N GLY A 17 -14.86 7.86 1.04
CA GLY A 17 -14.64 8.22 -0.36
C GLY A 17 -13.53 9.26 -0.51
N GLY A 18 -12.69 9.10 -1.52
CA GLY A 18 -11.67 10.06 -1.90
C GLY A 18 -12.17 11.12 -2.89
N GLY A 19 -11.27 11.98 -3.33
CA GLY A 19 -11.56 13.04 -4.28
C GLY A 19 -10.32 13.62 -4.92
N THR A 20 -10.54 14.48 -5.93
CA THR A 20 -9.46 15.14 -6.65
C THR A 20 -9.70 16.65 -6.65
N PRO A 21 -8.74 17.45 -6.14
CA PRO A 21 -8.77 18.89 -6.34
C PRO A 21 -8.74 19.23 -7.83
N LYS A 22 -9.39 20.33 -8.24
CA LYS A 22 -9.38 20.76 -9.65
C LYS A 22 -7.94 20.91 -10.13
N THR A 23 -7.54 20.12 -11.13
CA THR A 23 -6.18 20.09 -11.66
C THR A 23 -5.76 21.37 -12.38
N THR A 24 -6.74 22.14 -12.87
CA THR A 24 -6.52 23.44 -13.52
C THR A 24 -6.16 24.57 -12.56
N ILE A 25 -6.32 24.36 -11.25
CA ILE A 25 -6.02 25.38 -10.24
C ILE A 25 -4.70 25.03 -9.57
N THR A 26 -3.63 25.66 -10.03
CA THR A 26 -2.25 25.41 -9.57
C THR A 26 -2.09 25.56 -8.06
N GLU A 27 -2.80 26.53 -7.45
CA GLU A 27 -2.75 26.77 -6.00
C GLU A 27 -3.24 25.61 -5.12
N TYR A 28 -3.92 24.61 -5.70
CA TYR A 28 -4.39 23.43 -4.98
C TYR A 28 -3.30 22.35 -4.85
N TRP A 29 -2.23 22.48 -5.62
CA TRP A 29 -1.15 21.49 -5.76
C TRP A 29 0.19 22.03 -5.25
N GLY A 30 1.15 21.11 -5.03
CA GLY A 30 2.51 21.47 -4.60
C GLY A 30 2.64 21.83 -3.11
N GLY A 31 1.64 21.51 -2.29
CA GLY A 31 1.69 21.71 -0.84
C GLY A 31 2.41 20.59 -0.08
N ASN A 32 2.05 20.41 1.19
CA ASN A 32 2.68 19.44 2.10
C ASN A 32 1.84 18.19 2.39
N ILE A 33 0.60 18.14 1.91
CA ILE A 33 -0.32 17.02 2.15
C ILE A 33 -0.14 16.01 1.01
N PRO A 34 0.39 14.79 1.26
CA PRO A 34 0.47 13.76 0.23
C PRO A 34 -0.93 13.40 -0.27
N TRP A 35 -1.07 13.26 -1.58
CA TRP A 35 -2.34 12.91 -2.24
C TRP A 35 -2.15 11.65 -3.08
N LEU A 36 -2.67 10.53 -2.55
CA LEU A 36 -2.47 9.19 -3.06
C LEU A 36 -3.29 8.90 -4.33
N SER A 37 -2.62 8.29 -5.27
CA SER A 37 -3.18 7.52 -6.37
C SER A 37 -2.77 6.05 -6.23
N VAL A 38 -3.34 5.14 -7.02
CA VAL A 38 -3.02 3.72 -6.93
C VAL A 38 -1.54 3.42 -7.16
N THR A 39 -0.86 4.21 -7.99
CA THR A 39 0.57 4.04 -8.30
C THR A 39 1.46 4.23 -7.08
N ASP A 40 1.07 5.08 -6.13
CA ASP A 40 1.86 5.38 -4.95
C ASP A 40 1.91 4.21 -3.95
N PHE A 41 0.88 3.36 -3.92
CA PHE A 41 0.81 2.24 -2.98
C PHE A 41 0.76 0.85 -3.65
N ASN A 42 0.80 0.78 -4.99
CA ASN A 42 0.95 -0.50 -5.72
C ASN A 42 2.42 -0.96 -5.72
N THR A 43 2.99 -1.13 -4.54
CA THR A 43 4.41 -1.44 -4.34
C THR A 43 4.66 -2.84 -3.81
N GLY A 44 3.61 -3.61 -3.54
CA GLY A 44 3.68 -4.90 -2.86
C GLY A 44 3.98 -4.82 -1.36
N LYS A 45 4.14 -3.61 -0.80
CA LYS A 45 4.41 -3.38 0.62
C LYS A 45 3.12 -3.16 1.41
N LYS A 46 3.13 -3.55 2.69
CA LYS A 46 2.02 -3.28 3.60
C LYS A 46 1.79 -1.79 3.80
N TYR A 47 2.85 -1.00 4.00
CA TYR A 47 2.77 0.40 4.38
C TYR A 47 3.10 1.36 3.23
N CYS A 48 2.30 2.43 3.13
CA CYS A 48 2.56 3.59 2.28
C CYS A 48 2.85 4.81 3.16
N PHE A 49 3.94 5.53 2.88
CA PHE A 49 4.41 6.67 3.70
C PHE A 49 4.40 8.01 2.97
N ASP A 50 4.32 8.04 1.65
CA ASP A 50 4.31 9.28 0.86
C ASP A 50 3.59 9.06 -0.48
N ALA A 51 3.39 10.13 -1.22
CA ALA A 51 2.83 10.16 -2.56
C ALA A 51 3.65 11.07 -3.46
N GLU A 52 3.68 10.79 -4.76
CA GLU A 52 4.33 11.63 -5.75
C GLU A 52 3.72 13.04 -5.76
N LYS A 53 2.39 13.11 -5.73
CA LYS A 53 1.65 14.38 -5.74
C LYS A 53 1.30 14.84 -4.34
N LYS A 54 1.37 16.16 -4.14
CA LYS A 54 0.98 16.79 -2.88
C LYS A 54 -0.02 17.92 -3.15
N ILE A 55 -0.94 18.11 -2.22
CA ILE A 55 -1.94 19.18 -2.27
C ILE A 55 -1.72 20.17 -1.13
N THR A 56 -2.28 21.36 -1.32
CA THR A 56 -2.31 22.41 -0.29
C THR A 56 -3.53 22.25 0.61
N GLU A 57 -3.54 22.94 1.77
CA GLU A 57 -4.74 23.05 2.63
C GLU A 57 -5.93 23.63 1.85
N ARG A 58 -5.67 24.54 0.90
CA ARG A 58 -6.71 25.10 0.03
C ARG A 58 -7.25 24.04 -0.93
N GLY A 59 -6.36 23.21 -1.50
CA GLY A 59 -6.78 22.07 -2.34
C GLY A 59 -7.60 21.06 -1.57
N LEU A 60 -7.24 20.77 -0.33
CA LEU A 60 -8.02 19.90 0.57
C LEU A 60 -9.41 20.52 0.86
N SER A 61 -9.47 21.76 1.30
CA SER A 61 -10.73 22.41 1.72
C SER A 61 -11.69 22.71 0.56
N LYS A 62 -11.19 22.84 -0.67
CA LYS A 62 -11.98 23.16 -1.88
C LYS A 62 -12.25 21.94 -2.78
N SER A 63 -12.05 20.74 -2.28
CA SER A 63 -12.33 19.50 -3.02
C SER A 63 -13.06 18.48 -2.16
N SER A 64 -13.49 17.38 -2.78
CA SER A 64 -14.12 16.25 -2.09
C SER A 64 -13.12 15.28 -1.47
N THR A 65 -11.82 15.49 -1.67
CA THR A 65 -10.80 14.62 -1.06
C THR A 65 -10.85 14.70 0.46
N LYS A 66 -10.49 13.63 1.11
CA LYS A 66 -10.47 13.53 2.58
C LYS A 66 -9.10 13.04 3.04
N ILE A 67 -8.78 13.33 4.29
CA ILE A 67 -7.58 12.80 4.94
C ILE A 67 -7.92 11.45 5.56
N LEU A 68 -7.17 10.43 5.15
CA LEU A 68 -7.05 9.19 5.91
C LEU A 68 -5.95 9.36 6.96
N LYS A 69 -6.22 8.85 8.13
CA LYS A 69 -5.29 8.89 9.26
C LYS A 69 -4.28 7.76 9.20
N LYS A 70 -3.12 7.96 9.81
CA LYS A 70 -2.15 6.90 10.05
C LYS A 70 -2.83 5.65 10.61
N GLY A 71 -2.52 4.48 10.05
CA GLY A 71 -3.09 3.20 10.43
C GLY A 71 -4.42 2.86 9.78
N GLN A 72 -5.07 3.78 9.04
CA GLN A 72 -6.21 3.45 8.21
C GLN A 72 -5.75 2.77 6.92
N ILE A 73 -6.66 2.06 6.27
CA ILE A 73 -6.37 1.26 5.06
C ILE A 73 -6.86 2.04 3.83
N ILE A 74 -6.14 1.89 2.72
CA ILE A 74 -6.58 2.32 1.39
C ILE A 74 -6.71 1.11 0.48
N ILE A 75 -7.77 1.07 -0.33
CA ILE A 75 -7.98 0.07 -1.38
C ILE A 75 -8.26 0.75 -2.72
N SER A 76 -7.65 0.26 -3.78
CA SER A 76 -7.97 0.70 -5.14
C SER A 76 -9.29 0.07 -5.59
N ALA A 77 -10.20 0.92 -6.09
CA ALA A 77 -11.54 0.52 -6.50
C ALA A 77 -11.76 0.54 -8.01
N ARG A 78 -10.87 1.19 -8.78
CA ARG A 78 -10.97 1.35 -10.24
C ARG A 78 -9.60 1.23 -10.89
N GLY A 79 -9.58 0.70 -12.11
CA GLY A 79 -8.34 0.44 -12.84
C GLY A 79 -7.66 -0.83 -12.30
N THR A 80 -6.59 -0.69 -11.55
CA THR A 80 -5.98 -1.83 -10.85
C THR A 80 -6.75 -2.07 -9.55
N VAL A 81 -7.75 -2.95 -9.60
CA VAL A 81 -8.66 -3.22 -8.48
C VAL A 81 -7.99 -4.08 -7.41
N GLY A 82 -8.27 -3.80 -6.13
CA GLY A 82 -7.89 -4.66 -5.01
C GLY A 82 -6.47 -4.45 -4.47
N VAL A 83 -5.74 -3.43 -4.95
CA VAL A 83 -4.46 -3.06 -4.32
C VAL A 83 -4.75 -2.47 -2.94
N LEU A 84 -4.07 -2.97 -1.93
CA LEU A 84 -4.24 -2.61 -0.51
C LEU A 84 -2.96 -2.04 0.07
N SER A 85 -3.11 -1.03 0.93
CA SER A 85 -2.01 -0.56 1.78
C SER A 85 -2.54 0.03 3.09
N VAL A 86 -1.71 0.04 4.12
CA VAL A 86 -1.94 0.74 5.40
C VAL A 86 -1.17 2.05 5.38
N LEU A 87 -1.80 3.15 5.81
CA LEU A 87 -1.15 4.45 5.80
C LEU A 87 -0.15 4.59 6.95
N GLY A 88 1.09 4.94 6.62
CA GLY A 88 2.15 5.22 7.58
C GLY A 88 2.08 6.63 8.19
N ARG A 89 1.30 7.53 7.57
CA ARG A 89 1.03 8.91 8.01
C ARG A 89 -0.31 9.38 7.46
N ASP A 90 -0.76 10.55 7.90
CA ASP A 90 -1.98 11.18 7.39
C ASP A 90 -1.79 11.60 5.92
N MET A 91 -2.70 11.18 5.03
CA MET A 91 -2.63 11.45 3.59
C MET A 91 -4.02 11.62 2.98
N ALA A 92 -4.12 12.49 1.98
CA ALA A 92 -5.29 12.61 1.11
C ALA A 92 -5.25 11.55 0.01
N PHE A 93 -6.35 11.33 -0.73
CA PHE A 93 -6.40 10.32 -1.78
C PHE A 93 -7.46 10.61 -2.84
N ASN A 94 -7.30 9.99 -4.00
CA ASN A 94 -8.15 10.20 -5.17
C ASN A 94 -9.49 9.44 -5.08
N GLN A 95 -10.40 9.76 -5.98
CA GLN A 95 -11.75 9.15 -6.05
C GLN A 95 -11.77 7.72 -6.61
N SER A 96 -10.66 7.22 -7.13
CA SER A 96 -10.54 5.83 -7.62
C SER A 96 -10.23 4.84 -6.49
N CYS A 97 -10.12 5.33 -5.26
CA CYS A 97 -9.81 4.54 -4.08
C CYS A 97 -10.88 4.73 -3.00
N TYR A 98 -10.99 3.76 -2.11
CA TYR A 98 -11.68 3.88 -0.84
C TYR A 98 -10.69 3.86 0.31
N GLY A 99 -10.89 4.76 1.26
CA GLY A 99 -10.33 4.63 2.60
C GLY A 99 -11.21 3.71 3.44
N ILE A 100 -10.60 2.98 4.35
CA ILE A 100 -11.27 2.01 5.21
C ILE A 100 -10.80 2.20 6.65
N ASP A 101 -11.74 2.25 7.57
CA ASP A 101 -11.49 2.23 9.01
C ASP A 101 -12.29 1.11 9.68
N ALA A 102 -11.63 0.29 10.50
CA ALA A 102 -12.26 -0.82 11.19
C ALA A 102 -13.17 -0.32 12.32
N LYS A 103 -14.33 -0.94 12.49
CA LYS A 103 -15.17 -0.73 13.68
C LYS A 103 -14.50 -1.37 14.90
N LYS A 104 -13.92 -0.54 15.76
CA LYS A 104 -13.07 -0.93 16.89
C LYS A 104 -13.73 -1.85 17.92
N SER A 105 -15.08 -1.91 17.93
CA SER A 105 -15.85 -2.83 18.76
C SER A 105 -15.78 -4.28 18.28
N LEU A 106 -15.43 -4.52 17.02
CA LEU A 106 -15.42 -5.85 16.39
C LEU A 106 -13.99 -6.28 16.02
N THR A 107 -13.17 -5.36 15.50
CA THR A 107 -11.84 -5.67 15.00
C THR A 107 -10.90 -4.44 15.04
N ASN A 108 -9.73 -4.52 14.43
CA ASN A 108 -8.81 -3.40 14.23
C ASN A 108 -8.33 -3.33 12.77
N ASN A 109 -7.68 -2.23 12.39
CA ASN A 109 -7.22 -2.03 11.02
C ASN A 109 -6.14 -3.04 10.60
N ASP A 110 -5.27 -3.47 11.51
CA ASP A 110 -4.24 -4.45 11.16
C ASP A 110 -4.84 -5.81 10.79
N PHE A 111 -5.80 -6.30 11.57
CA PHE A 111 -6.51 -7.54 11.24
C PHE A 111 -7.34 -7.37 9.98
N LEU A 112 -8.07 -6.26 9.86
CA LEU A 112 -8.91 -5.97 8.69
C LEU A 112 -8.07 -5.91 7.40
N TYR A 113 -6.83 -5.39 7.46
CA TYR A 113 -5.93 -5.42 6.31
C TYR A 113 -5.67 -6.84 5.81
N TYR A 114 -5.35 -7.78 6.70
CA TYR A 114 -5.10 -9.18 6.33
C TYR A 114 -6.38 -9.88 5.87
N LEU A 115 -7.50 -9.62 6.53
CA LEU A 115 -8.80 -10.16 6.15
C LEU A 115 -9.20 -9.69 4.73
N LEU A 116 -8.99 -8.42 4.40
CA LEU A 116 -9.23 -7.89 3.06
C LEU A 116 -8.26 -8.50 2.04
N LYS A 117 -6.98 -8.62 2.40
CA LYS A 117 -5.95 -9.21 1.54
C LYS A 117 -6.26 -10.66 1.18
N ASP A 118 -6.73 -11.45 2.12
CA ASP A 118 -7.16 -12.84 1.92
C ASP A 118 -8.40 -12.93 1.00
N ASN A 119 -9.27 -11.92 1.04
CA ASN A 119 -10.51 -11.87 0.27
C ASN A 119 -10.40 -11.13 -1.08
N ILE A 120 -9.20 -10.77 -1.55
CA ILE A 120 -9.02 -10.04 -2.84
C ILE A 120 -9.64 -10.78 -4.03
N ALA A 121 -9.54 -12.11 -4.08
CA ALA A 121 -10.18 -12.92 -5.13
C ALA A 121 -11.71 -12.75 -5.14
N SER A 122 -12.34 -12.61 -3.97
CA SER A 122 -13.78 -12.35 -3.85
C SER A 122 -14.17 -10.97 -4.40
N PHE A 123 -13.31 -9.95 -4.21
CA PHE A 123 -13.53 -8.63 -4.82
C PHE A 123 -13.47 -8.70 -6.35
N HIS A 124 -12.50 -9.43 -6.91
CA HIS A 124 -12.40 -9.63 -8.35
C HIS A 124 -13.63 -10.38 -8.88
N SER A 125 -14.06 -11.45 -8.22
CA SER A 125 -15.23 -12.23 -8.63
C SER A 125 -16.52 -11.41 -8.57
N ALA A 126 -16.69 -10.57 -7.56
CA ALA A 126 -17.87 -9.71 -7.39
C ALA A 126 -17.87 -8.50 -8.37
N SER A 127 -16.71 -8.11 -8.89
CA SER A 127 -16.58 -7.07 -9.92
C SER A 127 -16.73 -7.62 -11.35
N TYR A 128 -16.65 -8.94 -11.53
CA TYR A 128 -16.77 -9.62 -12.83
C TYR A 128 -18.21 -9.53 -13.32
N GLY A 129 -18.45 -8.76 -14.40
CA GLY A 129 -19.78 -8.54 -14.97
C GLY A 129 -20.22 -7.08 -15.03
N ALA A 130 -19.54 -6.18 -14.33
CA ALA A 130 -19.67 -4.75 -14.57
C ALA A 130 -18.87 -4.36 -15.84
N VAL A 131 -19.40 -3.42 -16.61
CA VAL A 131 -18.76 -2.90 -17.85
C VAL A 131 -17.34 -2.35 -17.59
N PHE A 132 -16.99 -2.12 -16.34
CA PHE A 132 -15.65 -1.81 -15.83
C PHE A 132 -15.42 -2.56 -14.52
N ASP A 133 -14.28 -3.23 -14.37
CA ASP A 133 -13.83 -3.81 -13.10
C ASP A 133 -13.78 -2.70 -12.03
N THR A 134 -14.83 -2.61 -11.21
CA THR A 134 -14.97 -1.55 -10.22
C THR A 134 -15.54 -2.12 -8.93
N ILE A 135 -14.84 -1.91 -7.82
CA ILE A 135 -15.38 -2.13 -6.48
C ILE A 135 -16.31 -0.96 -6.12
N THR A 136 -17.54 -1.27 -5.74
CA THR A 136 -18.50 -0.31 -5.23
C THR A 136 -18.78 -0.55 -3.74
N LYS A 137 -19.55 0.33 -3.12
CA LYS A 137 -19.97 0.12 -1.72
C LYS A 137 -20.79 -1.16 -1.56
N GLU A 138 -21.60 -1.50 -2.55
CA GLU A 138 -22.41 -2.70 -2.60
C GLU A 138 -21.55 -3.96 -2.60
N THR A 139 -20.40 -3.93 -3.28
CA THR A 139 -19.44 -5.05 -3.29
C THR A 139 -19.04 -5.45 -1.86
N PHE A 140 -18.75 -4.49 -0.99
CA PHE A 140 -18.42 -4.77 0.41
C PHE A 140 -19.60 -5.35 1.20
N SER A 141 -20.83 -5.04 0.83
CA SER A 141 -22.03 -5.60 1.46
C SER A 141 -22.32 -7.04 1.01
N GLN A 142 -21.79 -7.46 -0.14
CA GLN A 142 -21.99 -8.80 -0.68
C GLN A 142 -20.95 -9.80 -0.15
N ILE A 143 -19.76 -9.36 0.23
CA ILE A 143 -18.68 -10.23 0.69
C ILE A 143 -18.91 -10.61 2.16
N ALA A 144 -19.12 -11.91 2.41
CA ALA A 144 -19.19 -12.48 3.73
C ALA A 144 -17.79 -12.90 4.20
N VAL A 145 -17.50 -12.62 5.46
CA VAL A 145 -16.24 -12.98 6.13
C VAL A 145 -16.54 -13.57 7.49
N SER A 146 -15.69 -14.48 7.95
CA SER A 146 -15.84 -15.09 9.28
C SER A 146 -14.56 -14.90 10.07
N PHE A 147 -14.67 -14.49 11.33
CA PHE A 147 -13.51 -14.34 12.23
C PHE A 147 -13.93 -14.47 13.70
N PRO A 148 -12.97 -14.76 14.60
CA PRO A 148 -13.25 -14.91 16.02
C PRO A 148 -13.53 -13.56 16.69
N PRO A 149 -14.19 -13.54 17.86
CA PRO A 149 -14.37 -12.33 18.65
C PRO A 149 -13.04 -11.81 19.22
N LEU A 150 -13.01 -10.53 19.61
CA LEU A 150 -11.88 -9.99 20.36
C LEU A 150 -11.62 -10.82 21.64
N PRO A 151 -10.33 -11.09 22.01
CA PRO A 151 -9.08 -10.44 21.52
C PRO A 151 -8.36 -11.16 20.38
N GLU A 152 -8.85 -12.30 19.86
CA GLU A 152 -8.13 -13.13 18.88
C GLU A 152 -7.74 -12.38 17.59
N PRO A 153 -8.58 -11.54 16.94
CA PRO A 153 -8.17 -10.77 15.77
C PRO A 153 -6.93 -9.91 16.00
N ARG A 154 -6.78 -9.36 17.21
CA ARG A 154 -5.59 -8.58 17.58
C ARG A 154 -4.34 -9.43 17.68
N ALA A 155 -4.46 -10.62 18.25
CA ALA A 155 -3.32 -11.56 18.37
C ALA A 155 -2.87 -12.05 16.99
N ILE A 156 -3.81 -12.42 16.11
CA ILE A 156 -3.54 -12.82 14.72
C ILE A 156 -2.83 -11.68 13.98
N ALA A 157 -3.38 -10.47 14.05
CA ALA A 157 -2.81 -9.30 13.39
C ALA A 157 -1.40 -8.97 13.90
N SER A 158 -1.15 -9.12 15.19
CA SER A 158 0.17 -8.88 15.78
C SER A 158 1.23 -9.83 15.21
N ILE A 159 0.91 -11.12 15.08
CA ILE A 159 1.82 -12.12 14.51
C ILE A 159 2.09 -11.78 13.03
N LEU A 160 1.06 -11.59 12.22
CA LEU A 160 1.20 -11.30 10.80
C LEU A 160 1.94 -9.98 10.55
N SER A 161 1.66 -8.94 11.36
CA SER A 161 2.36 -7.65 11.26
C SER A 161 3.84 -7.79 11.58
N SER A 162 4.21 -8.60 12.58
CA SER A 162 5.62 -8.83 12.92
C SER A 162 6.40 -9.50 11.77
N LEU A 163 5.74 -10.34 10.97
CA LEU A 163 6.34 -10.94 9.79
C LEU A 163 6.53 -9.91 8.67
N ASP A 164 5.52 -9.09 8.38
CA ASP A 164 5.64 -8.01 7.39
C ASP A 164 6.70 -6.97 7.79
N ASP A 165 6.76 -6.59 9.07
CA ASP A 165 7.78 -5.68 9.59
C ASP A 165 9.20 -6.26 9.44
N LYS A 166 9.36 -7.59 9.66
CA LYS A 166 10.63 -8.27 9.44
C LYS A 166 11.02 -8.30 7.97
N ILE A 167 10.07 -8.55 7.07
CA ILE A 167 10.27 -8.52 5.62
C ILE A 167 10.72 -7.12 5.17
N ASP A 168 10.04 -6.06 5.63
CA ASP A 168 10.43 -4.69 5.28
C ASP A 168 11.83 -4.33 5.83
N LEU A 169 12.16 -4.76 7.05
CA LEU A 169 13.49 -4.57 7.61
C LEU A 169 14.57 -5.26 6.74
N LEU A 170 14.35 -6.51 6.34
CA LEU A 170 15.28 -7.25 5.49
C LEU A 170 15.46 -6.57 4.12
N HIS A 171 14.38 -6.08 3.50
CA HIS A 171 14.47 -5.34 2.25
C HIS A 171 15.28 -4.03 2.38
N ARG A 172 15.13 -3.32 3.51
CA ARG A 172 15.93 -2.13 3.78
C ARG A 172 17.41 -2.47 4.00
N GLN A 173 17.70 -3.53 4.74
CA GLN A 173 19.06 -4.02 4.95
C GLN A 173 19.72 -4.41 3.62
N ASN A 174 19.04 -5.18 2.77
CA ASN A 174 19.57 -5.59 1.47
C ASN A 174 19.93 -4.38 0.60
N ARG A 175 19.04 -3.38 0.49
CA ARG A 175 19.35 -2.15 -0.26
C ARG A 175 20.56 -1.41 0.28
N THR A 176 20.73 -1.36 1.60
CA THR A 176 21.90 -0.75 2.22
C THR A 176 23.17 -1.52 1.88
N LEU A 177 23.14 -2.85 1.96
CA LEU A 177 24.27 -3.71 1.63
C LEU A 177 24.64 -3.62 0.15
N GLU A 178 23.67 -3.58 -0.75
CA GLU A 178 23.87 -3.38 -2.18
C GLU A 178 24.54 -2.03 -2.45
N ALA A 179 24.04 -0.93 -1.87
CA ALA A 179 24.63 0.39 -2.01
C ALA A 179 26.06 0.46 -1.44
N MET A 180 26.34 -0.23 -0.34
CA MET A 180 27.69 -0.35 0.23
C MET A 180 28.62 -1.11 -0.73
N ALA A 181 28.14 -2.24 -1.28
CA ALA A 181 28.93 -3.04 -2.23
C ALA A 181 29.25 -2.25 -3.51
N GLU A 182 28.26 -1.53 -4.07
CA GLU A 182 28.48 -0.65 -5.22
C GLU A 182 29.49 0.47 -4.92
N THR A 183 29.42 1.07 -3.73
CA THR A 183 30.35 2.12 -3.32
C THR A 183 31.77 1.59 -3.19
N LEU A 184 31.96 0.42 -2.53
CA LEU A 184 33.27 -0.21 -2.39
C LEU A 184 33.83 -0.64 -3.75
N PHE A 185 32.99 -1.21 -4.61
CA PHE A 185 33.41 -1.60 -5.96
C PHE A 185 33.89 -0.38 -6.75
N ARG A 186 33.11 0.72 -6.73
CA ARG A 186 33.48 1.96 -7.40
C ARG A 186 34.81 2.51 -6.87
N LEU A 187 34.93 2.57 -5.52
CA LEU A 187 36.13 3.07 -4.89
C LEU A 187 37.38 2.26 -5.33
N TRP A 188 37.34 0.95 -5.17
CA TRP A 188 38.50 0.09 -5.37
C TRP A 188 38.81 -0.22 -6.84
N PHE A 189 37.83 -0.32 -7.69
CA PHE A 189 37.99 -0.78 -9.07
C PHE A 189 37.75 0.31 -10.12
N VAL A 190 37.34 1.49 -9.75
CA VAL A 190 37.09 2.61 -10.67
C VAL A 190 37.92 3.83 -10.26
N GLU A 191 37.79 4.29 -9.00
CA GLU A 191 38.44 5.54 -8.54
C GLU A 191 39.90 5.30 -8.11
N GLU A 192 40.20 4.19 -7.45
CA GLU A 192 41.54 3.76 -7.01
C GLU A 192 42.12 2.67 -7.90
N ALA A 193 41.62 2.48 -9.11
CA ALA A 193 42.09 1.48 -10.05
C ALA A 193 43.58 1.73 -10.38
N ASP A 194 44.40 0.68 -10.29
CA ASP A 194 45.84 0.78 -10.66
C ASP A 194 45.98 1.01 -12.17
N GLU A 195 46.71 2.03 -12.55
CA GLU A 195 47.02 2.34 -13.97
C GLU A 195 47.68 1.16 -14.70
N GLY A 196 48.20 0.19 -13.96
CA GLY A 196 48.82 -1.06 -14.50
C GLY A 196 47.80 -2.15 -14.86
N TRP A 197 46.51 -1.95 -14.61
CA TRP A 197 45.47 -2.94 -14.97
C TRP A 197 45.24 -2.98 -16.46
N GLY A 198 45.53 -4.13 -17.08
CA GLY A 198 45.32 -4.31 -18.52
C GLY A 198 43.86 -4.52 -18.86
N GLU A 199 43.41 -3.86 -19.91
CA GLU A 199 42.10 -4.09 -20.49
C GLU A 199 42.03 -5.44 -21.18
N LYS A 200 40.98 -6.24 -20.89
CA LYS A 200 40.70 -7.48 -21.58
C LYS A 200 39.23 -7.51 -22.04
N PRO A 201 38.94 -8.03 -23.23
CA PRO A 201 37.55 -8.19 -23.68
C PRO A 201 36.76 -9.11 -22.72
N LEU A 202 35.54 -8.75 -22.42
CA LEU A 202 34.67 -9.53 -21.51
C LEU A 202 34.55 -10.99 -21.97
N SER A 203 34.52 -11.25 -23.29
CA SER A 203 34.50 -12.57 -23.90
C SER A 203 35.72 -13.45 -23.58
N SER A 204 36.83 -12.86 -23.16
CA SER A 204 38.04 -13.59 -22.74
C SER A 204 38.00 -14.05 -21.28
N ILE A 205 37.10 -13.46 -20.47
CA ILE A 205 36.97 -13.69 -19.02
C ILE A 205 35.72 -14.52 -18.73
N ALA A 206 34.61 -14.26 -19.43
CA ALA A 206 33.35 -14.98 -19.28
C ALA A 206 33.28 -16.13 -20.31
N LYS A 207 33.85 -17.28 -19.97
CA LYS A 207 33.64 -18.51 -20.74
C LYS A 207 32.37 -19.20 -20.23
N GLY A 208 31.26 -19.04 -20.97
CA GLY A 208 30.07 -19.86 -20.84
C GLY A 208 29.13 -19.40 -19.72
N LEU A 209 28.36 -18.34 -19.98
CA LEU A 209 27.02 -18.15 -19.45
C LEU A 209 26.00 -18.60 -20.48
#